data_89182850baf12a05ce3ce49b1c8c9226
#
_entry.id   89182850baf12a05ce3ce49b1c8c9226
#
_cell.length_a   1.000
_cell.length_b   1.000
_cell.length_c   1.000
_cell.angle_alpha   90.00
_cell.angle_beta   90.00
_cell.angle_gamma   90.00
#
_symmetry.space_group_name_H-M   'P 1'
#
loop_
_entity.id
_entity.type
_entity.pdbx_description
1 polymer ?
#
loop_
_entity_poly.entity_id
_entity_poly.type
_entity_poly.pdbx_seq_one_letter_code
_entity_poly.pdbx_strand_id
1 'polypeptide(L)'
;MKKIVGIINMLCIAILLYSCAEESVGQTPVDNMPPQNVTGVQVQNTPGGALLTYTLPDDEDLLYVKATFILNNGQRSEVKSSVYTNILELQGFGDTNERLVTLVSVDRSQNESEPLEVKVQPLEAPIFGVQKELKLEAAFGGINVTYNNPTESNIVINIDVMNEKNEYVSLEKIYTKAKNGVRKIRGMAAEDTKLRYYVSDRWDNITDKQDITLTPMFEERVPAKSIEPMQSHSAPVDWGWTLNRLFDDNTTTGYQSKADGYWPAYFTFNVKQGPVKLSRIRIQQRKDYEYTHGNLKRFRLLGRNDYPL
;
A
#
# COMPACT_ATOMS: atom_id res chain seq x y z
N MET A 1 -44.14 43.98 -34.01
CA MET A 1 -43.66 43.13 -32.94
C MET A 1 -42.90 41.84 -33.42
N LYS A 2 -43.47 41.05 -34.34
CA LYS A 2 -42.79 39.80 -34.82
C LYS A 2 -41.42 40.03 -35.50
N LYS A 3 -41.18 41.13 -36.19
CA LYS A 3 -39.89 41.46 -36.85
C LYS A 3 -38.81 41.85 -35.81
N ILE A 4 -39.17 42.51 -34.71
CA ILE A 4 -38.24 42.92 -33.65
C ILE A 4 -37.78 41.68 -32.85
N VAL A 5 -38.67 40.75 -32.57
CA VAL A 5 -38.34 39.47 -31.88
C VAL A 5 -37.39 38.61 -32.72
N GLY A 6 -37.56 38.62 -34.07
CA GLY A 6 -36.66 37.91 -34.98
C GLY A 6 -35.22 38.49 -34.99
N ILE A 7 -35.08 39.81 -34.92
CA ILE A 7 -33.80 40.50 -34.88
C ILE A 7 -33.09 40.25 -33.52
N ILE A 8 -33.84 40.29 -32.44
CA ILE A 8 -33.30 40.01 -31.09
C ILE A 8 -32.82 38.55 -30.98
N ASN A 9 -33.61 37.59 -31.49
CA ASN A 9 -33.17 36.17 -31.51
C ASN A 9 -31.91 35.95 -32.38
N MET A 10 -31.81 36.62 -33.56
CA MET A 10 -30.65 36.53 -34.42
C MET A 10 -29.40 37.17 -33.77
N LEU A 11 -29.57 38.26 -33.02
CA LEU A 11 -28.49 38.91 -32.27
C LEU A 11 -28.03 38.06 -31.07
N CYS A 12 -28.94 37.38 -30.35
CA CYS A 12 -28.61 36.47 -29.29
C CYS A 12 -27.84 35.21 -29.79
N ILE A 13 -28.22 34.68 -30.96
CA ILE A 13 -27.50 33.57 -31.59
C ILE A 13 -26.10 33.98 -32.04
N ALA A 14 -25.93 35.18 -32.56
CA ALA A 14 -24.62 35.72 -32.94
C ALA A 14 -23.69 35.93 -31.72
N ILE A 15 -24.23 36.33 -30.58
CA ILE A 15 -23.43 36.47 -29.32
C ILE A 15 -23.03 35.11 -28.75
N LEU A 16 -23.85 34.07 -28.92
CA LEU A 16 -23.50 32.70 -28.46
C LEU A 16 -22.40 32.05 -29.32
N LEU A 17 -22.16 32.52 -30.54
CA LEU A 17 -21.07 32.04 -31.42
C LEU A 17 -19.72 32.72 -31.13
N TYR A 18 -19.69 33.79 -30.33
CA TYR A 18 -18.45 34.46 -29.88
C TYR A 18 -17.92 33.96 -28.55
N SER A 19 -18.59 33.02 -27.90
CA SER A 19 -18.14 32.42 -26.65
C SER A 19 -17.25 31.23 -26.97
N CYS A 20 -16.03 31.28 -26.50
CA CYS A 20 -14.96 30.29 -26.54
C CYS A 20 -14.20 30.19 -27.88
N ALA A 21 -13.41 31.20 -28.19
CA ALA A 21 -12.04 30.87 -28.53
C ALA A 21 -11.34 30.57 -27.21
N GLU A 22 -11.31 29.30 -26.75
CA GLU A 22 -10.26 28.85 -25.84
C GLU A 22 -8.96 29.22 -26.55
N GLU A 23 -8.23 30.21 -26.01
CA GLU A 23 -6.81 30.28 -26.29
C GLU A 23 -6.28 28.91 -25.92
N SER A 24 -5.81 28.16 -26.92
CA SER A 24 -5.14 26.91 -26.67
C SER A 24 -3.97 27.27 -25.76
N VAL A 25 -4.07 26.89 -24.45
CA VAL A 25 -2.96 26.92 -23.51
C VAL A 25 -1.98 25.79 -23.88
N GLY A 26 -1.82 25.58 -25.18
CA GLY A 26 -0.78 24.74 -25.76
C GLY A 26 0.51 25.53 -25.81
N GLN A 27 1.60 24.87 -25.57
CA GLN A 27 2.93 25.42 -25.78
C GLN A 27 3.05 25.79 -27.26
N THR A 28 2.88 27.09 -27.58
CA THR A 28 3.19 27.57 -28.91
C THR A 28 4.69 27.64 -29.05
N PRO A 29 5.29 27.02 -30.10
CA PRO A 29 6.70 27.17 -30.36
C PRO A 29 7.10 28.65 -30.41
N VAL A 30 8.18 28.98 -29.69
CA VAL A 30 8.70 30.36 -29.64
C VAL A 30 9.73 30.56 -30.73
N ASP A 31 10.63 29.58 -30.90
CA ASP A 31 11.68 29.59 -31.91
C ASP A 31 12.14 28.18 -32.32
N ASN A 32 13.29 28.08 -33.00
CA ASN A 32 13.94 26.83 -33.39
C ASN A 32 15.39 26.74 -32.83
N MET A 33 15.71 27.46 -31.77
CA MET A 33 17.05 27.46 -31.19
C MET A 33 17.07 26.56 -29.95
N PRO A 34 17.86 25.47 -29.94
CA PRO A 34 17.96 24.62 -28.76
C PRO A 34 18.57 25.36 -27.55
N PRO A 35 18.08 25.13 -26.36
CA PRO A 35 18.65 25.69 -25.13
C PRO A 35 20.08 25.18 -24.90
N GLN A 36 20.85 25.86 -24.07
CA GLN A 36 22.08 25.34 -23.50
C GLN A 36 21.74 24.20 -22.54
N ASN A 37 22.66 23.24 -22.36
CA ASN A 37 22.46 22.20 -21.36
C ASN A 37 22.78 22.70 -19.95
N VAL A 38 22.31 21.95 -18.91
CA VAL A 38 22.65 22.18 -17.51
C VAL A 38 24.16 22.12 -17.27
N THR A 39 24.62 22.82 -16.26
CA THR A 39 26.03 22.83 -15.84
C THR A 39 26.19 22.49 -14.38
N GLY A 40 27.42 22.20 -13.93
CA GLY A 40 27.71 21.97 -12.50
C GLY A 40 26.99 20.77 -11.90
N VAL A 41 26.74 19.73 -12.70
CA VAL A 41 26.02 18.55 -12.23
C VAL A 41 26.76 17.84 -11.09
N GLN A 42 26.08 17.67 -9.98
CA GLN A 42 26.55 16.88 -8.83
C GLN A 42 25.67 15.64 -8.69
N VAL A 43 26.30 14.52 -8.36
CA VAL A 43 25.64 13.22 -8.19
C VAL A 43 25.72 12.78 -6.74
N GLN A 44 24.55 12.52 -6.14
CA GLN A 44 24.45 11.84 -4.86
C GLN A 44 23.78 10.49 -5.08
N ASN A 45 24.54 9.41 -4.97
CA ASN A 45 24.01 8.05 -5.12
C ASN A 45 23.08 7.71 -3.94
N THR A 46 21.93 7.08 -4.25
CA THR A 46 20.90 6.69 -3.29
C THR A 46 20.52 5.20 -3.45
N PRO A 47 19.84 4.58 -2.49
CA PRO A 47 19.40 3.20 -2.63
C PRO A 47 18.52 2.99 -3.87
N GLY A 48 19.02 2.20 -4.84
CA GLY A 48 18.36 1.94 -6.11
C GLY A 48 18.22 3.15 -7.03
N GLY A 49 19.02 4.22 -6.81
CA GLY A 49 18.89 5.46 -7.55
C GLY A 49 20.05 6.44 -7.42
N ALA A 50 19.81 7.66 -7.85
CA ALA A 50 20.68 8.82 -7.65
C ALA A 50 19.88 10.12 -7.63
N LEU A 51 20.34 11.08 -6.87
CA LEU A 51 19.86 12.46 -6.90
C LEU A 51 20.87 13.30 -7.67
N LEU A 52 20.44 13.94 -8.75
CA LEU A 52 21.25 14.85 -9.53
C LEU A 52 20.83 16.29 -9.18
N THR A 53 21.80 17.14 -8.84
CA THR A 53 21.62 18.57 -8.69
C THR A 53 22.47 19.30 -9.73
N TYR A 54 21.96 20.40 -10.28
CA TYR A 54 22.61 21.10 -11.38
C TYR A 54 22.24 22.58 -11.40
N THR A 55 22.95 23.35 -12.22
CA THR A 55 22.59 24.75 -12.53
C THR A 55 21.85 24.76 -13.86
N LEU A 56 20.67 25.39 -13.87
CA LEU A 56 19.88 25.61 -15.08
C LEU A 56 20.60 26.59 -16.02
N PRO A 57 20.47 26.43 -17.36
CA PRO A 57 20.91 27.45 -18.31
C PRO A 57 20.06 28.73 -18.16
N ASP A 58 20.63 29.85 -18.57
CA ASP A 58 19.94 31.12 -18.69
C ASP A 58 19.21 31.18 -20.04
N ASP A 59 17.98 30.68 -20.03
CA ASP A 59 17.14 30.54 -21.22
C ASP A 59 15.69 30.86 -20.83
N GLU A 60 15.11 31.87 -21.49
CA GLU A 60 13.80 32.44 -21.10
C GLU A 60 12.62 31.49 -21.38
N ASP A 61 12.76 30.60 -22.36
CA ASP A 61 11.70 29.65 -22.71
C ASP A 61 12.02 28.21 -22.34
N LEU A 62 13.06 27.98 -21.50
CA LEU A 62 13.36 26.68 -20.94
C LEU A 62 12.10 26.11 -20.26
N LEU A 63 11.81 24.84 -20.53
CA LEU A 63 10.62 24.17 -20.01
C LEU A 63 10.93 23.14 -18.94
N TYR A 64 11.87 22.23 -19.21
CA TYR A 64 12.30 21.18 -18.26
C TYR A 64 13.69 20.65 -18.60
N VAL A 65 14.27 19.97 -17.63
CA VAL A 65 15.45 19.12 -17.83
C VAL A 65 15.02 17.66 -17.80
N LYS A 66 15.49 16.88 -18.77
CA LYS A 66 15.15 15.47 -18.93
C LYS A 66 16.40 14.60 -18.69
N ALA A 67 16.27 13.61 -17.84
CA ALA A 67 17.23 12.54 -17.66
C ALA A 67 16.72 11.26 -18.31
N THR A 68 17.56 10.60 -19.10
CA THR A 68 17.25 9.32 -19.75
C THR A 68 18.31 8.27 -19.37
N PHE A 69 17.88 7.09 -19.01
CA PHE A 69 18.75 5.98 -18.58
C PHE A 69 18.10 4.62 -18.87
N ILE A 70 18.86 3.55 -18.75
CA ILE A 70 18.41 2.18 -18.99
C ILE A 70 18.28 1.45 -17.66
N LEU A 71 17.12 0.85 -17.42
CA LEU A 71 16.83 0.00 -16.27
C LEU A 71 17.48 -1.39 -16.40
N ASN A 72 17.51 -2.16 -15.32
CA ASN A 72 18.09 -3.51 -15.33
C ASN A 72 17.38 -4.49 -16.27
N ASN A 73 16.09 -4.30 -16.52
CA ASN A 73 15.31 -5.08 -17.48
C ASN A 73 15.51 -4.65 -18.95
N GLY A 74 16.41 -3.69 -19.21
CA GLY A 74 16.70 -3.15 -20.56
C GLY A 74 15.73 -2.07 -21.03
N GLN A 75 14.72 -1.72 -20.26
CA GLN A 75 13.79 -0.67 -20.62
C GLN A 75 14.40 0.73 -20.43
N ARG A 76 14.11 1.63 -21.37
CA ARG A 76 14.44 3.04 -21.26
C ARG A 76 13.51 3.73 -20.27
N SER A 77 14.08 4.40 -19.29
CA SER A 77 13.38 5.23 -18.33
C SER A 77 13.69 6.71 -18.55
N GLU A 78 12.74 7.57 -18.26
CA GLU A 78 12.84 9.01 -18.40
C GLU A 78 12.27 9.69 -17.16
N VAL A 79 13.01 10.69 -16.67
CA VAL A 79 12.57 11.56 -15.56
C VAL A 79 12.72 13.00 -15.99
N LYS A 80 11.72 13.82 -15.70
CA LYS A 80 11.70 15.27 -16.02
C LYS A 80 11.65 16.09 -14.75
N SER A 81 12.34 17.20 -14.76
CA SER A 81 12.31 18.22 -13.71
C SER A 81 12.03 19.58 -14.35
N SER A 82 11.02 20.28 -13.88
CA SER A 82 10.66 21.59 -14.38
C SER A 82 11.71 22.65 -14.03
N VAL A 83 11.65 23.81 -14.71
CA VAL A 83 12.51 24.96 -14.44
C VAL A 83 12.42 25.53 -13.03
N TYR A 84 11.43 25.13 -12.25
CA TYR A 84 11.25 25.58 -10.86
C TYR A 84 12.08 24.81 -9.85
N THR A 85 12.79 23.76 -10.29
CA THR A 85 13.69 22.96 -9.46
C THR A 85 14.91 22.54 -10.26
N ASN A 86 16.02 22.41 -9.58
CA ASN A 86 17.31 21.98 -10.14
C ASN A 86 17.70 20.57 -9.67
N ILE A 87 16.69 19.72 -9.42
CA ILE A 87 16.87 18.38 -8.88
C ILE A 87 16.18 17.37 -9.78
N LEU A 88 16.90 16.30 -10.13
CA LEU A 88 16.34 15.09 -10.76
C LEU A 88 16.59 13.89 -9.86
N GLU A 89 15.53 13.18 -9.50
CA GLU A 89 15.58 11.96 -8.72
C GLU A 89 15.45 10.75 -9.65
N LEU A 90 16.54 10.01 -9.80
CA LEU A 90 16.57 8.78 -10.59
C LEU A 90 16.27 7.60 -9.68
N GLN A 91 15.41 6.70 -10.11
CA GLN A 91 15.00 5.52 -9.37
C GLN A 91 14.87 4.31 -10.32
N GLY A 92 14.94 3.10 -9.76
CA GLY A 92 14.65 1.86 -10.48
C GLY A 92 15.88 1.04 -10.86
N PHE A 93 17.05 1.41 -10.39
CA PHE A 93 18.24 0.57 -10.58
C PHE A 93 18.21 -0.62 -9.59
N GLY A 94 18.33 -1.82 -10.14
CA GLY A 94 18.29 -3.07 -9.38
C GLY A 94 19.65 -3.57 -8.93
N ASP A 95 20.75 -2.91 -9.31
CA ASP A 95 22.11 -3.27 -8.93
C ASP A 95 22.95 -2.03 -8.60
N THR A 96 24.22 -2.24 -8.24
CA THR A 96 25.17 -1.18 -7.88
C THR A 96 26.19 -0.86 -8.98
N ASN A 97 25.93 -1.31 -10.21
CA ASN A 97 26.81 -1.06 -11.33
C ASN A 97 26.76 0.41 -11.75
N GLU A 98 27.91 0.92 -12.25
CA GLU A 98 27.95 2.25 -12.87
C GLU A 98 27.00 2.30 -14.08
N ARG A 99 26.22 3.37 -14.19
CA ARG A 99 25.26 3.63 -15.26
C ARG A 99 25.52 5.00 -15.88
N LEU A 100 25.35 5.07 -17.18
CA LEU A 100 25.31 6.35 -17.89
C LEU A 100 23.87 6.88 -17.92
N VAL A 101 23.74 8.15 -17.60
CA VAL A 101 22.51 8.91 -17.65
C VAL A 101 22.71 10.07 -18.59
N THR A 102 21.83 10.22 -19.56
CA THR A 102 21.86 11.33 -20.53
C THR A 102 20.94 12.45 -20.04
N LEU A 103 21.47 13.64 -19.89
CA LEU A 103 20.71 14.86 -19.59
C LEU A 103 20.57 15.72 -20.82
N VAL A 104 19.37 16.26 -21.03
CA VAL A 104 19.08 17.30 -22.03
C VAL A 104 18.18 18.35 -21.40
N SER A 105 18.40 19.61 -21.74
CA SER A 105 17.48 20.71 -21.49
C SER A 105 16.50 20.79 -22.64
N VAL A 106 15.25 21.09 -22.36
CA VAL A 106 14.16 21.17 -23.35
C VAL A 106 13.40 22.47 -23.17
N ASP A 107 13.24 23.23 -24.25
CA ASP A 107 12.49 24.49 -24.26
C ASP A 107 10.99 24.30 -24.55
N ARG A 108 10.25 25.39 -24.61
CA ARG A 108 8.81 25.38 -24.93
C ARG A 108 8.52 25.00 -26.38
N SER A 109 9.49 25.17 -27.28
CA SER A 109 9.40 24.77 -28.67
C SER A 109 9.74 23.29 -28.88
N GLN A 110 10.10 22.54 -27.81
CA GLN A 110 10.55 21.16 -27.81
C GLN A 110 11.92 20.95 -28.49
N ASN A 111 12.72 21.99 -28.62
CA ASN A 111 14.11 21.82 -29.00
C ASN A 111 14.89 21.25 -27.83
N GLU A 112 15.76 20.28 -28.10
CA GLU A 112 16.62 19.64 -27.13
C GLU A 112 18.06 20.16 -27.25
N SER A 113 18.69 20.41 -26.10
CA SER A 113 20.12 20.74 -26.05
C SER A 113 20.99 19.58 -26.53
N GLU A 114 22.28 19.85 -26.77
CA GLU A 114 23.27 18.78 -26.90
C GLU A 114 23.24 17.89 -25.65
N PRO A 115 23.36 16.54 -25.78
CA PRO A 115 23.31 15.63 -24.66
C PRO A 115 24.55 15.75 -23.76
N LEU A 116 24.32 15.69 -22.44
CA LEU A 116 25.34 15.61 -21.41
C LEU A 116 25.29 14.22 -20.74
N GLU A 117 26.36 13.47 -20.81
CA GLU A 117 26.46 12.18 -20.13
C GLU A 117 26.98 12.33 -18.71
N VAL A 118 26.28 11.74 -17.76
CA VAL A 118 26.59 11.73 -16.33
C VAL A 118 26.67 10.29 -15.83
N LYS A 119 27.72 9.95 -15.09
CA LYS A 119 27.88 8.64 -14.48
C LYS A 119 27.24 8.64 -13.09
N VAL A 120 26.41 7.62 -12.81
CA VAL A 120 25.82 7.35 -11.51
C VAL A 120 26.18 5.93 -11.07
N GLN A 121 26.36 5.72 -9.77
CA GLN A 121 26.61 4.40 -9.20
C GLN A 121 25.63 4.17 -8.04
N PRO A 122 24.43 3.62 -8.32
CA PRO A 122 23.40 3.45 -7.29
C PRO A 122 23.90 2.63 -6.10
N LEU A 123 23.38 2.91 -4.92
CA LEU A 123 23.54 2.04 -3.76
C LEU A 123 22.60 0.84 -3.89
N GLU A 124 22.81 -0.18 -3.06
CA GLU A 124 21.98 -1.40 -3.03
C GLU A 124 20.49 -1.04 -3.01
N ALA A 125 19.71 -1.63 -3.92
CA ALA A 125 18.28 -1.32 -4.02
C ALA A 125 17.53 -1.76 -2.76
N PRO A 126 16.50 -1.01 -2.34
CA PRO A 126 15.76 -1.24 -1.09
C PRO A 126 15.24 -2.67 -0.91
N ILE A 127 14.83 -3.32 -2.01
CA ILE A 127 14.30 -4.69 -1.99
C ILE A 127 15.27 -5.71 -1.37
N PHE A 128 16.58 -5.54 -1.57
CA PHE A 128 17.58 -6.46 -1.01
C PHE A 128 17.73 -6.30 0.50
N GLY A 129 17.69 -5.07 1.00
CA GLY A 129 17.69 -4.79 2.43
C GLY A 129 16.45 -5.39 3.12
N VAL A 130 15.27 -5.25 2.51
CA VAL A 130 14.04 -5.84 3.02
C VAL A 130 14.11 -7.37 3.02
N GLN A 131 14.62 -7.99 1.95
CA GLN A 131 14.77 -9.44 1.85
C GLN A 131 15.64 -10.02 2.99
N LYS A 132 16.73 -9.35 3.34
CA LYS A 132 17.64 -9.79 4.42
C LYS A 132 16.96 -9.85 5.79
N GLU A 133 15.98 -9.00 6.02
CA GLU A 133 15.26 -8.90 7.31
C GLU A 133 13.87 -9.54 7.28
N LEU A 134 13.45 -10.07 6.12
CA LEU A 134 12.16 -10.74 5.95
C LEU A 134 12.12 -12.06 6.70
N LYS A 135 11.11 -12.25 7.55
CA LYS A 135 10.93 -13.46 8.35
C LYS A 135 9.56 -14.06 8.11
N LEU A 136 9.55 -15.36 7.84
CA LEU A 136 8.35 -16.18 7.79
C LEU A 136 8.38 -17.16 8.98
N GLU A 137 7.35 -17.13 9.81
CA GLU A 137 7.27 -17.96 11.00
C GLU A 137 5.92 -18.68 11.08
N ALA A 138 5.93 -19.94 11.51
CA ALA A 138 4.72 -20.71 11.74
C ALA A 138 3.84 -20.02 12.80
N ALA A 139 2.55 -19.97 12.53
CA ALA A 139 1.55 -19.39 13.42
C ALA A 139 0.29 -20.27 13.45
N PHE A 140 -0.65 -19.97 14.32
CA PHE A 140 -1.93 -20.69 14.38
C PHE A 140 -2.69 -20.58 13.04
N GLY A 141 -2.97 -21.72 12.43
CA GLY A 141 -3.68 -21.84 11.17
C GLY A 141 -3.01 -21.16 9.98
N GLY A 142 -1.67 -20.95 10.04
CA GLY A 142 -0.94 -20.29 8.97
C GLY A 142 0.44 -19.79 9.34
N ILE A 143 0.85 -18.66 8.79
CA ILE A 143 2.17 -18.06 8.99
C ILE A 143 2.07 -16.56 9.30
N ASN A 144 3.07 -16.05 10.00
CA ASN A 144 3.34 -14.62 10.12
C ASN A 144 4.49 -14.23 9.19
N VAL A 145 4.31 -13.17 8.44
CA VAL A 145 5.33 -12.54 7.60
C VAL A 145 5.69 -11.21 8.22
N THR A 146 6.91 -11.09 8.75
CA THR A 146 7.43 -9.88 9.38
C THR A 146 8.47 -9.26 8.48
N TYR A 147 8.42 -7.95 8.27
CA TYR A 147 9.35 -7.23 7.42
C TYR A 147 9.77 -5.88 8.02
N ASN A 148 10.94 -5.41 7.60
CA ASN A 148 11.45 -4.08 7.85
C ASN A 148 11.84 -3.42 6.51
N ASN A 149 11.33 -2.22 6.24
CA ASN A 149 11.53 -1.42 5.03
C ASN A 149 11.96 -0.01 5.44
N PRO A 150 13.19 0.17 5.89
CA PRO A 150 13.65 1.41 6.50
C PRO A 150 13.64 2.61 5.56
N THR A 151 13.69 2.37 4.27
CA THR A 151 13.62 3.40 3.21
C THR A 151 12.19 3.81 2.84
N GLU A 152 11.17 3.13 3.39
CA GLU A 152 9.75 3.34 3.06
C GLU A 152 9.46 3.28 1.54
N SER A 153 10.26 2.48 0.82
CA SER A 153 10.12 2.28 -0.61
C SER A 153 8.88 1.46 -0.94
N ASN A 154 8.28 1.72 -2.11
CA ASN A 154 7.18 0.90 -2.61
C ASN A 154 7.69 -0.47 -3.04
N ILE A 155 7.34 -1.50 -2.30
CA ILE A 155 7.77 -2.88 -2.51
C ILE A 155 6.58 -3.83 -2.54
N VAL A 156 6.82 -5.01 -3.12
CA VAL A 156 5.89 -6.14 -3.08
C VAL A 156 6.63 -7.34 -2.49
N ILE A 157 6.14 -7.85 -1.35
CA ILE A 157 6.61 -9.11 -0.79
C ILE A 157 5.73 -10.20 -1.39
N ASN A 158 6.34 -11.12 -2.12
CA ASN A 158 5.70 -12.22 -2.80
C ASN A 158 5.87 -13.48 -1.98
N ILE A 159 4.79 -14.19 -1.71
CA ILE A 159 4.76 -15.48 -1.02
C ILE A 159 4.06 -16.48 -1.94
N ASP A 160 4.76 -17.49 -2.36
CA ASP A 160 4.22 -18.58 -3.16
C ASP A 160 4.15 -19.85 -2.31
N VAL A 161 3.25 -20.75 -2.63
CA VAL A 161 3.09 -22.08 -2.00
C VAL A 161 3.23 -23.17 -3.04
N MET A 162 3.86 -24.27 -2.69
CA MET A 162 3.96 -25.44 -3.56
C MET A 162 2.61 -26.19 -3.56
N ASN A 163 2.06 -26.40 -4.74
CA ASN A 163 0.83 -27.15 -4.94
C ASN A 163 1.10 -28.66 -5.07
N GLU A 164 0.03 -29.47 -5.18
CA GLU A 164 0.11 -30.91 -5.33
C GLU A 164 0.86 -31.38 -6.60
N LYS A 165 0.99 -30.51 -7.60
CA LYS A 165 1.75 -30.78 -8.84
C LYS A 165 3.24 -30.43 -8.74
N ASN A 166 3.72 -30.05 -7.54
CA ASN A 166 5.06 -29.53 -7.27
C ASN A 166 5.37 -28.21 -8.01
N GLU A 167 4.37 -27.36 -8.25
CA GLU A 167 4.53 -26.03 -8.83
C GLU A 167 4.32 -24.98 -7.75
N TYR A 168 5.12 -23.92 -7.77
CA TYR A 168 4.88 -22.76 -6.92
C TYR A 168 3.79 -21.87 -7.51
N VAL A 169 2.74 -21.65 -6.74
CA VAL A 169 1.62 -20.76 -7.06
C VAL A 169 1.53 -19.64 -6.05
N SER A 170 1.07 -18.47 -6.48
CA SER A 170 0.98 -17.30 -5.60
C SER A 170 0.00 -17.55 -4.47
N LEU A 171 0.47 -17.46 -3.23
CA LEU A 171 -0.35 -17.52 -2.02
C LEU A 171 -0.78 -16.12 -1.58
N GLU A 172 0.15 -15.16 -1.52
CA GLU A 172 -0.11 -13.79 -1.07
C GLU A 172 0.87 -12.83 -1.71
N LYS A 173 0.41 -11.61 -1.99
CA LYS A 173 1.24 -10.47 -2.38
C LYS A 173 0.99 -9.30 -1.44
N ILE A 174 2.02 -8.84 -0.74
CA ILE A 174 1.93 -7.75 0.22
C ILE A 174 2.52 -6.49 -0.42
N TYR A 175 1.63 -5.61 -0.87
CA TYR A 175 2.00 -4.29 -1.40
C TYR A 175 2.15 -3.32 -0.24
N THR A 176 3.32 -2.75 -0.05
CA THR A 176 3.56 -1.87 1.09
C THR A 176 4.66 -0.84 0.83
N LYS A 177 4.54 0.31 1.50
CA LYS A 177 5.60 1.28 1.72
C LYS A 177 5.85 1.52 3.23
N ALA A 178 5.13 0.79 4.08
CA ALA A 178 5.28 0.95 5.52
C ALA A 178 6.68 0.54 5.97
N LYS A 179 7.23 1.29 6.91
CA LYS A 179 8.58 1.09 7.45
C LYS A 179 8.78 -0.31 8.03
N ASN A 180 7.76 -0.86 8.66
CA ASN A 180 7.74 -2.24 9.15
C ASN A 180 6.30 -2.75 9.22
N GLY A 181 6.16 -4.06 9.35
CA GLY A 181 4.83 -4.65 9.51
C GLY A 181 4.88 -6.15 9.76
N VAL A 182 3.70 -6.66 10.14
CA VAL A 182 3.44 -8.08 10.26
C VAL A 182 2.18 -8.42 9.47
N ARG A 183 2.30 -9.26 8.46
CA ARG A 183 1.16 -9.83 7.74
C ARG A 183 0.88 -11.24 8.24
N LYS A 184 -0.36 -11.51 8.61
CA LYS A 184 -0.82 -12.84 9.03
C LYS A 184 -1.54 -13.50 7.87
N ILE A 185 -0.99 -14.60 7.36
CA ILE A 185 -1.60 -15.44 6.32
C ILE A 185 -2.20 -16.65 7.03
N ARG A 186 -3.48 -16.91 6.80
CA ARG A 186 -4.25 -17.92 7.52
C ARG A 186 -5.00 -18.87 6.57
N GLY A 187 -5.58 -19.95 7.14
CA GLY A 187 -6.32 -20.95 6.36
C GLY A 187 -5.43 -22.08 5.84
N MET A 188 -4.26 -22.25 6.46
CA MET A 188 -3.33 -23.33 6.14
C MET A 188 -3.54 -24.51 7.09
N ALA A 189 -3.40 -25.71 6.59
CA ALA A 189 -3.42 -26.93 7.39
C ALA A 189 -2.17 -27.01 8.28
N ALA A 190 -2.27 -27.79 9.39
CA ALA A 190 -1.17 -28.06 10.29
C ALA A 190 -0.28 -29.19 9.75
N GLU A 191 0.30 -28.97 8.57
CA GLU A 191 1.16 -29.91 7.85
C GLU A 191 2.34 -29.17 7.22
N ASP A 192 3.40 -29.90 6.90
CA ASP A 192 4.58 -29.33 6.28
C ASP A 192 4.25 -28.66 4.94
N THR A 193 4.41 -27.36 4.89
CA THR A 193 4.09 -26.54 3.73
C THR A 193 5.35 -25.92 3.18
N LYS A 194 5.65 -26.19 1.92
CA LYS A 194 6.78 -25.58 1.20
C LYS A 194 6.37 -24.23 0.66
N LEU A 195 7.07 -23.20 1.09
CA LEU A 195 6.85 -21.82 0.70
C LEU A 195 8.06 -21.27 -0.02
N ARG A 196 7.83 -20.35 -0.93
CA ARG A 196 8.84 -19.55 -1.61
C ARG A 196 8.53 -18.09 -1.39
N TYR A 197 9.53 -17.28 -1.10
CA TYR A 197 9.33 -15.87 -0.90
C TYR A 197 10.45 -15.04 -1.54
N TYR A 198 10.10 -13.84 -1.97
CA TYR A 198 11.01 -12.87 -2.58
C TYR A 198 10.37 -11.48 -2.55
N VAL A 199 11.20 -10.45 -2.75
CA VAL A 199 10.75 -9.06 -2.79
C VAL A 199 10.93 -8.51 -4.19
N SER A 200 9.99 -7.71 -4.67
CA SER A 200 10.04 -7.03 -5.96
C SER A 200 9.63 -5.57 -5.84
N ASP A 201 9.98 -4.78 -6.84
CA ASP A 201 9.55 -3.40 -6.98
C ASP A 201 8.76 -3.17 -8.29
N ARG A 202 8.40 -1.91 -8.56
CA ARG A 202 7.63 -1.52 -9.74
C ARG A 202 8.45 -1.47 -11.04
N TRP A 203 9.76 -1.66 -10.97
CA TRP A 203 10.67 -1.66 -12.12
C TRP A 203 11.11 -3.06 -12.52
N ASP A 204 10.39 -4.08 -12.04
CA ASP A 204 10.67 -5.50 -12.26
C ASP A 204 11.99 -5.99 -11.65
N ASN A 205 12.59 -5.22 -10.74
CA ASN A 205 13.69 -5.76 -9.95
C ASN A 205 13.11 -6.77 -8.97
N ILE A 206 13.79 -7.91 -8.84
CA ILE A 206 13.41 -8.98 -7.91
C ILE A 206 14.64 -9.46 -7.15
N THR A 207 14.45 -9.86 -5.91
CA THR A 207 15.50 -10.54 -5.12
C THR A 207 15.56 -12.02 -5.44
N ASP A 208 16.60 -12.70 -5.00
CA ASP A 208 16.68 -14.15 -5.09
C ASP A 208 15.49 -14.80 -4.35
N LYS A 209 14.90 -15.79 -4.99
CA LYS A 209 13.81 -16.57 -4.42
C LYS A 209 14.33 -17.49 -3.35
N GLN A 210 13.78 -17.37 -2.12
CA GLN A 210 14.15 -18.18 -0.97
C GLN A 210 13.06 -19.21 -0.71
N ASP A 211 13.45 -20.46 -0.47
CA ASP A 211 12.54 -21.55 -0.15
C ASP A 211 12.61 -21.87 1.36
N ILE A 212 11.47 -22.12 1.98
CA ILE A 212 11.35 -22.52 3.38
C ILE A 212 10.21 -23.53 3.52
N THR A 213 10.36 -24.47 4.45
CA THR A 213 9.26 -25.36 4.87
C THR A 213 8.83 -24.97 6.26
N LEU A 214 7.55 -24.69 6.44
CA LEU A 214 6.94 -24.38 7.73
C LEU A 214 5.75 -25.28 7.99
N THR A 215 5.58 -25.68 9.26
CA THR A 215 4.41 -26.43 9.73
C THR A 215 3.53 -25.48 10.54
N PRO A 216 2.42 -24.94 9.98
CA PRO A 216 1.50 -24.11 10.74
C PRO A 216 1.00 -24.82 12.00
N MET A 217 0.82 -24.08 13.10
CA MET A 217 0.21 -24.64 14.30
C MET A 217 -1.28 -24.92 14.03
N PHE A 218 -1.77 -26.04 14.56
CA PHE A 218 -3.18 -26.40 14.45
C PHE A 218 -4.08 -25.29 15.00
N GLU A 219 -5.10 -24.94 14.22
CA GLU A 219 -6.13 -23.96 14.62
C GLU A 219 -7.50 -24.49 14.23
N GLU A 220 -8.40 -24.56 15.18
CA GLU A 220 -9.80 -24.84 14.94
C GLU A 220 -10.70 -23.83 15.63
N ARG A 221 -11.92 -23.69 15.13
CA ARG A 221 -12.91 -22.85 15.77
C ARG A 221 -13.47 -23.54 17.00
N VAL A 222 -13.42 -22.85 18.15
CA VAL A 222 -14.16 -23.29 19.34
C VAL A 222 -15.66 -23.28 19.00
N PRO A 223 -16.35 -24.44 19.04
CA PRO A 223 -17.78 -24.48 18.72
C PRO A 223 -18.59 -23.61 19.66
N ALA A 224 -19.60 -22.89 19.17
CA ALA A 224 -20.45 -22.02 19.97
C ALA A 224 -21.06 -22.74 21.20
N LYS A 225 -21.49 -23.99 21.04
CA LYS A 225 -22.01 -24.85 22.12
C LYS A 225 -21.03 -25.15 23.25
N SER A 226 -19.73 -25.00 22.98
CA SER A 226 -18.67 -25.19 23.97
C SER A 226 -18.37 -23.91 24.75
N ILE A 227 -18.99 -22.78 24.41
CA ILE A 227 -18.86 -21.53 25.12
C ILE A 227 -20.04 -21.38 26.08
N GLU A 228 -19.73 -21.10 27.34
CA GLU A 228 -20.72 -20.87 28.40
C GLU A 228 -20.65 -19.42 28.85
N PRO A 229 -21.66 -18.62 28.49
CA PRO A 229 -21.78 -17.26 29.01
C PRO A 229 -22.05 -17.24 30.51
N MET A 230 -21.32 -16.41 31.25
CA MET A 230 -21.41 -16.31 32.71
C MET A 230 -22.15 -15.02 33.09
N GLN A 231 -23.49 -15.08 33.18
CA GLN A 231 -24.31 -13.90 33.43
C GLN A 231 -24.04 -13.23 34.79
N SER A 232 -23.74 -14.01 35.83
CA SER A 232 -23.41 -13.48 37.17
C SER A 232 -22.10 -12.68 37.19
N HIS A 233 -21.23 -12.89 36.18
CA HIS A 233 -19.94 -12.21 36.03
C HIS A 233 -19.91 -11.34 34.77
N SER A 234 -21.05 -10.77 34.41
CA SER A 234 -21.21 -9.94 33.22
C SER A 234 -22.11 -8.76 33.53
N ALA A 235 -21.96 -7.67 32.79
CA ALA A 235 -22.86 -6.53 32.89
C ALA A 235 -24.32 -6.97 32.64
N PRO A 236 -25.30 -6.38 33.32
CA PRO A 236 -26.70 -6.66 33.06
C PRO A 236 -27.07 -6.39 31.61
N VAL A 237 -28.01 -7.20 31.10
CA VAL A 237 -28.51 -7.09 29.73
C VAL A 237 -29.74 -6.20 29.64
N ASP A 238 -29.99 -5.68 28.48
CA ASP A 238 -31.17 -4.87 28.18
C ASP A 238 -31.93 -5.39 26.95
N TRP A 239 -33.21 -5.01 26.82
CA TRP A 239 -34.06 -5.30 25.67
C TRP A 239 -34.19 -6.79 25.31
N GLY A 240 -33.91 -7.71 26.24
CA GLY A 240 -33.87 -9.15 25.93
C GLY A 240 -32.74 -9.62 25.02
N TRP A 241 -31.74 -8.78 24.82
CA TRP A 241 -30.52 -9.11 24.05
C TRP A 241 -29.51 -9.78 24.97
N THR A 242 -29.74 -11.05 25.23
CA THR A 242 -29.02 -11.83 26.23
C THR A 242 -27.61 -12.20 25.81
N LEU A 243 -26.79 -12.55 26.79
CA LEU A 243 -25.39 -12.93 26.59
C LEU A 243 -25.21 -14.15 25.66
N ASN A 244 -26.16 -15.10 25.70
CA ASN A 244 -26.13 -16.28 24.84
C ASN A 244 -26.12 -15.95 23.35
N ARG A 245 -26.69 -14.81 22.96
CA ARG A 245 -26.73 -14.36 21.58
C ARG A 245 -25.40 -13.89 21.02
N LEU A 246 -24.38 -13.76 21.87
CA LEU A 246 -23.00 -13.54 21.42
C LEU A 246 -22.39 -14.79 20.79
N PHE A 247 -22.91 -15.97 21.11
CA PHE A 247 -22.33 -17.27 20.76
C PHE A 247 -23.34 -18.20 20.08
N ASP A 248 -24.39 -17.67 19.46
CA ASP A 248 -25.44 -18.47 18.80
C ASP A 248 -25.24 -18.69 17.31
N ASP A 249 -24.11 -18.23 16.76
CA ASP A 249 -23.79 -18.26 15.33
C ASP A 249 -24.82 -17.54 14.42
N ASN A 250 -25.62 -16.65 15.00
CA ASN A 250 -26.64 -15.90 14.29
C ASN A 250 -26.28 -14.41 14.21
N THR A 251 -26.02 -13.92 13.00
CA THR A 251 -25.60 -12.53 12.76
C THR A 251 -26.75 -11.52 12.84
N THR A 252 -28.00 -11.99 12.96
CA THR A 252 -29.19 -11.14 13.12
C THR A 252 -29.57 -10.91 14.57
N THR A 253 -28.97 -11.65 15.49
CA THR A 253 -29.11 -11.49 16.94
C THR A 253 -27.86 -10.84 17.53
N GLY A 254 -27.93 -10.42 18.78
CA GLY A 254 -26.80 -9.79 19.43
C GLY A 254 -26.96 -9.64 20.93
N TYR A 255 -25.97 -9.05 21.54
CA TYR A 255 -25.94 -8.71 22.96
C TYR A 255 -25.99 -7.19 23.13
N GLN A 256 -26.74 -6.73 24.11
CA GLN A 256 -26.74 -5.36 24.53
C GLN A 256 -26.66 -5.27 26.05
N SER A 257 -25.63 -4.60 26.55
CA SER A 257 -25.52 -4.28 27.97
C SER A 257 -26.48 -3.14 28.33
N LYS A 258 -26.94 -3.13 29.59
CA LYS A 258 -27.71 -2.04 30.13
C LYS A 258 -26.90 -0.74 30.16
N ALA A 259 -27.50 0.38 29.76
CA ALA A 259 -26.80 1.65 29.60
C ALA A 259 -26.39 2.30 30.93
N ASP A 260 -27.23 2.12 31.98
CA ASP A 260 -27.10 2.87 33.21
C ASP A 260 -26.07 2.27 34.19
N GLY A 261 -25.00 2.99 34.45
CA GLY A 261 -24.09 2.77 35.57
C GLY A 261 -23.07 1.63 35.42
N TYR A 262 -23.02 0.94 34.28
CA TYR A 262 -22.14 -0.22 34.06
C TYR A 262 -21.05 0.02 33.02
N TRP A 263 -20.27 1.07 33.20
CA TRP A 263 -19.13 1.34 32.32
C TRP A 263 -17.79 1.16 33.05
N PRO A 264 -16.82 0.48 32.42
CA PRO A 264 -16.92 -0.17 31.09
C PRO A 264 -17.85 -1.41 31.15
N ALA A 265 -18.65 -1.59 30.07
CA ALA A 265 -19.44 -2.81 29.93
C ALA A 265 -18.50 -4.01 29.75
N TYR A 266 -18.79 -5.10 30.41
CA TYR A 266 -17.99 -6.32 30.35
C TYR A 266 -18.90 -7.55 30.27
N PHE A 267 -18.38 -8.61 29.66
CA PHE A 267 -19.02 -9.92 29.69
C PHE A 267 -17.96 -11.01 29.88
N THR A 268 -18.36 -12.07 30.54
CA THR A 268 -17.50 -13.21 30.86
C THR A 268 -18.06 -14.48 30.25
N PHE A 269 -17.20 -15.33 29.75
CA PHE A 269 -17.55 -16.63 29.24
C PHE A 269 -16.49 -17.68 29.65
N ASN A 270 -16.94 -18.93 29.73
CA ASN A 270 -16.08 -20.09 29.98
C ASN A 270 -16.05 -20.97 28.73
N VAL A 271 -14.95 -21.69 28.54
CA VAL A 271 -14.82 -22.72 27.50
C VAL A 271 -14.93 -24.10 28.17
N LYS A 272 -16.07 -24.77 27.96
CA LYS A 272 -16.42 -26.04 28.64
C LYS A 272 -15.45 -27.20 28.36
N GLN A 273 -14.72 -27.15 27.26
CA GLN A 273 -13.76 -28.21 26.86
C GLN A 273 -12.48 -28.20 27.71
N GLY A 274 -12.37 -27.26 28.66
CA GLY A 274 -11.16 -27.09 29.50
C GLY A 274 -10.24 -25.99 28.94
N PRO A 275 -9.02 -25.91 29.44
CA PRO A 275 -8.07 -24.87 29.03
C PRO A 275 -7.77 -24.92 27.53
N VAL A 276 -7.91 -23.79 26.86
CA VAL A 276 -7.62 -23.62 25.44
C VAL A 276 -6.69 -22.44 25.23
N LYS A 277 -5.81 -22.54 24.25
CA LYS A 277 -4.99 -21.41 23.81
C LYS A 277 -5.72 -20.69 22.68
N LEU A 278 -6.29 -19.54 22.96
CA LEU A 278 -6.99 -18.73 21.98
C LEU A 278 -5.98 -18.01 21.08
N SER A 279 -6.11 -18.15 19.78
CA SER A 279 -5.29 -17.50 18.77
C SER A 279 -5.91 -16.21 18.27
N ARG A 280 -7.24 -16.16 18.21
CA ARG A 280 -8.01 -15.00 17.75
C ARG A 280 -9.43 -15.01 18.31
N ILE A 281 -10.02 -13.81 18.32
CA ILE A 281 -11.44 -13.61 18.53
C ILE A 281 -11.99 -12.86 17.32
N ARG A 282 -13.18 -13.25 16.88
CA ARG A 282 -13.94 -12.52 15.85
C ARG A 282 -15.15 -11.90 16.51
N ILE A 283 -15.24 -10.57 16.45
CA ILE A 283 -16.40 -9.82 16.92
C ILE A 283 -17.11 -9.27 15.70
N GLN A 284 -18.39 -9.57 15.58
CA GLN A 284 -19.23 -9.02 14.54
C GLN A 284 -20.09 -7.89 15.12
N GLN A 285 -20.01 -6.72 14.52
CA GLN A 285 -20.88 -5.60 14.86
C GLN A 285 -22.30 -5.85 14.36
N ARG A 286 -23.27 -5.19 14.97
CA ARG A 286 -24.65 -5.24 14.51
C ARG A 286 -24.73 -4.74 13.08
N LYS A 287 -25.34 -5.54 12.20
CA LYS A 287 -25.57 -5.21 10.79
C LYS A 287 -26.44 -3.94 10.68
N ASP A 288 -26.14 -3.10 9.72
CA ASP A 288 -26.80 -1.81 9.42
C ASP A 288 -26.59 -0.70 10.47
N TYR A 289 -25.74 -0.98 11.48
CA TYR A 289 -25.40 -0.02 12.55
C TYR A 289 -23.89 -0.01 12.83
N GLU A 290 -23.09 -0.45 11.88
CA GLU A 290 -21.65 -0.48 11.99
C GLU A 290 -21.11 0.91 12.33
N TYR A 291 -20.21 0.97 13.31
CA TYR A 291 -19.59 2.20 13.83
C TYR A 291 -20.52 3.19 14.56
N THR A 292 -21.79 2.83 14.78
CA THR A 292 -22.79 3.66 15.45
C THR A 292 -23.55 2.87 16.53
N HIS A 293 -24.47 3.51 17.26
CA HIS A 293 -25.48 2.88 18.14
C HIS A 293 -24.94 1.87 19.16
N GLY A 294 -23.82 2.21 19.83
CA GLY A 294 -23.29 1.39 20.92
C GLY A 294 -22.41 0.23 20.47
N ASN A 295 -22.04 0.14 19.18
CA ASN A 295 -21.05 -0.82 18.73
C ASN A 295 -19.66 -0.56 19.36
N LEU A 296 -18.88 -1.63 19.54
CA LEU A 296 -17.58 -1.57 20.21
C LEU A 296 -16.58 -0.70 19.42
N LYS A 297 -16.05 0.32 20.09
CA LYS A 297 -14.93 1.11 19.59
C LYS A 297 -13.59 0.59 20.10
N ARG A 298 -13.55 0.16 21.36
CA ARG A 298 -12.35 -0.41 22.01
C ARG A 298 -12.79 -1.49 23.00
N PHE A 299 -11.98 -2.49 23.16
CA PHE A 299 -12.18 -3.52 24.17
C PHE A 299 -10.83 -4.04 24.69
N ARG A 300 -10.87 -4.74 25.81
CA ARG A 300 -9.77 -5.55 26.34
C ARG A 300 -10.25 -6.98 26.44
N LEU A 301 -9.40 -7.91 25.99
CA LEU A 301 -9.59 -9.33 26.23
C LEU A 301 -8.71 -9.73 27.41
N LEU A 302 -9.31 -10.28 28.44
CA LEU A 302 -8.62 -10.78 29.64
C LEU A 302 -8.87 -12.28 29.74
N GLY A 303 -7.88 -13.03 30.18
CA GLY A 303 -7.99 -14.48 30.39
C GLY A 303 -7.50 -14.88 31.77
N ARG A 304 -8.15 -15.91 32.33
CA ARG A 304 -7.71 -16.60 33.57
C ARG A 304 -7.98 -18.08 33.43
N ASN A 305 -7.27 -18.91 34.23
CA ASN A 305 -7.40 -20.35 34.22
C ASN A 305 -8.27 -20.90 35.36
N ASP A 306 -8.82 -20.03 36.19
CA ASP A 306 -9.65 -20.33 37.31
C ASP A 306 -11.03 -19.65 37.20
N TYR A 307 -12.02 -20.19 37.87
CA TYR A 307 -13.35 -19.55 37.90
C TYR A 307 -13.27 -18.19 38.63
N PRO A 308 -13.99 -17.16 38.14
CA PRO A 308 -14.12 -15.93 38.90
C PRO A 308 -14.85 -16.21 40.21
N LEU A 309 -14.29 -15.69 41.30
CA LEU A 309 -14.88 -15.77 42.65
C LEU A 309 -16.06 -14.83 42.78
#